data_19f2ddb0fc8cba7f7116247856d3f2ad
#
_entry.id   19f2ddb0fc8cba7f7116247856d3f2ad
#
_cell.length_a   1.000
_cell.length_b   1.000
_cell.length_c   1.000
_cell.angle_alpha   90.00
_cell.angle_beta   90.00
_cell.angle_gamma   90.00
#
_symmetry.space_group_name_H-M   'P 1'
#
loop_
_entity.id
_entity.type
_entity.pdbx_description
1 polymer ?
#
loop_
_entity_poly.entity_id
_entity_poly.type
_entity_poly.pdbx_seq_one_letter_code
_entity_poly.pdbx_strand_id
1 'polypeptide(L)'
;MNPFFTDYDAPYQIPPFDEVKEDHYMPAFEKGMKEQLEEIDQIANNPEQPTFENTLVELERTGKTLSKVADVFFNLLSSNTNELMDKIAAEVSPKLSAHSDAISLNKKLFDRVHAVYEQRNELGLSTEQMRLVEETHKGFIRSGVQLDKPSMEKL
;
A
#
# COMPACT_ATOMS: atom_id res chain seq x y z
N MET A 1 -4.04 1.81 24.68
CA MET A 1 -4.28 2.19 23.26
C MET A 1 -3.11 1.75 22.39
N ASN A 2 -3.39 1.27 21.19
CA ASN A 2 -2.33 0.83 20.27
C ASN A 2 -1.63 2.06 19.68
N PRO A 3 -0.31 2.22 19.91
CA PRO A 3 0.41 3.42 19.46
C PRO A 3 0.44 3.61 17.93
N PHE A 4 0.19 2.55 17.15
CA PHE A 4 0.13 2.67 15.68
C PHE A 4 -1.12 3.40 15.18
N PHE A 5 -2.12 3.59 16.03
CA PHE A 5 -3.39 4.23 15.64
C PHE A 5 -3.40 5.73 15.89
N THR A 6 -2.30 6.28 16.42
CA THR A 6 -2.15 7.71 16.69
C THR A 6 -0.92 8.27 15.97
N ASP A 7 -0.89 9.58 15.79
CA ASP A 7 0.30 10.24 15.27
C ASP A 7 1.40 10.20 16.34
N TYR A 8 2.65 10.19 15.88
CA TYR A 8 3.79 10.15 16.79
C TYR A 8 4.07 11.56 17.33
N ASP A 9 4.14 11.68 18.65
CA ASP A 9 4.44 12.95 19.32
C ASP A 9 5.94 13.24 19.40
N ALA A 10 6.77 12.26 19.11
CA ALA A 10 8.22 12.41 19.20
C ALA A 10 8.76 13.34 18.09
N PRO A 11 9.86 14.07 18.35
CA PRO A 11 10.52 14.84 17.31
C PRO A 11 10.83 13.96 16.09
N TYR A 12 10.69 14.53 14.90
CA TYR A 12 10.93 13.82 13.64
C TYR A 12 9.97 12.66 13.40
N GLN A 13 8.86 12.59 14.13
CA GLN A 13 7.87 11.51 14.02
C GLN A 13 8.50 10.12 14.17
N ILE A 14 9.44 9.99 15.10
CA ILE A 14 10.07 8.69 15.40
C ILE A 14 9.03 7.80 16.09
N PRO A 15 8.91 6.52 15.67
CA PRO A 15 7.96 5.61 16.32
C PRO A 15 8.23 5.47 17.82
N PRO A 16 7.18 5.42 18.66
CA PRO A 16 7.34 5.27 20.10
C PRO A 16 7.69 3.82 20.48
N PHE A 17 8.91 3.39 20.19
CA PHE A 17 9.34 2.02 20.41
C PHE A 17 9.10 1.51 21.84
N ASP A 18 9.19 2.40 22.84
CA ASP A 18 8.97 2.05 24.25
C ASP A 18 7.51 1.68 24.53
N GLU A 19 6.59 2.18 23.73
CA GLU A 19 5.16 1.96 23.92
C GLU A 19 4.61 0.82 23.05
N VAL A 20 5.38 0.36 22.05
CA VAL A 20 4.95 -0.69 21.12
C VAL A 20 5.24 -2.05 21.73
N LYS A 21 4.22 -2.89 21.82
CA LYS A 21 4.32 -4.25 22.32
C LYS A 21 3.99 -5.25 21.21
N GLU A 22 4.44 -6.47 21.39
CA GLU A 22 4.25 -7.53 20.39
C GLU A 22 2.79 -7.78 20.05
N ASP A 23 1.88 -7.67 21.01
CA ASP A 23 0.44 -7.86 20.77
C ASP A 23 -0.23 -6.68 20.06
N HIS A 24 0.51 -5.60 19.79
CA HIS A 24 0.00 -4.46 19.01
C HIS A 24 0.09 -4.71 17.49
N TYR A 25 0.97 -5.61 17.05
CA TYR A 25 1.28 -5.75 15.62
C TYR A 25 0.13 -6.31 14.79
N MET A 26 -0.43 -7.46 15.17
CA MET A 26 -1.48 -8.08 14.35
C MET A 26 -2.72 -7.19 14.19
N PRO A 27 -3.30 -6.62 15.26
CA PRO A 27 -4.43 -5.70 15.10
C PRO A 27 -4.07 -4.49 14.25
N ALA A 28 -2.83 -3.96 14.39
CA ALA A 28 -2.39 -2.82 13.61
C ALA A 28 -2.24 -3.15 12.13
N PHE A 29 -1.69 -4.33 11.80
CA PHE A 29 -1.60 -4.80 10.41
C PHE A 29 -3.00 -4.95 9.80
N GLU A 30 -3.90 -5.59 10.51
CA GLU A 30 -5.27 -5.82 10.03
C GLU A 30 -6.01 -4.51 9.78
N LYS A 31 -5.89 -3.57 10.72
CA LYS A 31 -6.51 -2.25 10.56
C LYS A 31 -5.90 -1.48 9.40
N GLY A 32 -4.56 -1.50 9.30
CA GLY A 32 -3.85 -0.81 8.22
C GLY A 32 -4.24 -1.32 6.84
N MET A 33 -4.35 -2.64 6.70
CA MET A 33 -4.79 -3.24 5.44
C MET A 33 -6.22 -2.85 5.09
N LYS A 34 -7.12 -2.90 6.07
CA LYS A 34 -8.51 -2.52 5.87
C LYS A 34 -8.64 -1.07 5.45
N GLU A 35 -7.95 -0.16 6.15
CA GLU A 35 -7.96 1.26 5.83
C GLU A 35 -7.45 1.53 4.42
N GLN A 36 -6.37 0.86 4.03
CA GLN A 36 -5.82 1.04 2.68
C GLN A 36 -6.79 0.56 1.61
N LEU A 37 -7.45 -0.58 1.81
CA LEU A 37 -8.44 -1.06 0.84
C LEU A 37 -9.61 -0.09 0.69
N GLU A 38 -10.05 0.52 1.79
CA GLU A 38 -11.10 1.55 1.74
C GLU A 38 -10.63 2.78 0.97
N GLU A 39 -9.40 3.23 1.20
CA GLU A 39 -8.80 4.35 0.48
C GLU A 39 -8.66 4.04 -1.01
N ILE A 40 -8.23 2.84 -1.35
CA ILE A 40 -8.12 2.37 -2.75
C ILE A 40 -9.48 2.37 -3.43
N ASP A 41 -10.52 1.89 -2.75
CA ASP A 41 -11.88 1.89 -3.28
C ASP A 41 -12.38 3.31 -3.57
N GLN A 42 -12.06 4.27 -2.71
CA GLN A 42 -12.42 5.66 -2.93
C GLN A 42 -11.78 6.22 -4.20
N ILE A 43 -10.52 5.89 -4.44
CA ILE A 43 -9.82 6.30 -5.66
C ILE A 43 -10.45 5.63 -6.88
N ALA A 44 -10.64 4.31 -6.81
CA ALA A 44 -11.14 3.52 -7.94
C ALA A 44 -12.57 3.90 -8.34
N ASN A 45 -13.38 4.32 -7.37
CA ASN A 45 -14.80 4.66 -7.61
C ASN A 45 -15.03 6.17 -7.73
N ASN A 46 -13.97 6.98 -7.76
CA ASN A 46 -14.09 8.43 -7.93
C ASN A 46 -14.75 8.74 -9.28
N PRO A 47 -15.87 9.50 -9.31
CA PRO A 47 -16.57 9.80 -10.56
C PRO A 47 -15.85 10.84 -11.43
N GLU A 48 -14.86 11.54 -10.89
CA GLU A 48 -14.14 12.55 -11.65
C GLU A 48 -13.17 11.92 -12.65
N GLN A 49 -12.82 12.69 -13.69
CA GLN A 49 -11.82 12.26 -14.66
C GLN A 49 -10.49 11.96 -13.97
N PRO A 50 -9.80 10.88 -14.34
CA PRO A 50 -8.50 10.58 -13.75
C PRO A 50 -7.47 11.69 -14.01
N THR A 51 -6.83 12.15 -12.94
CA THR A 51 -5.73 13.11 -13.00
C THR A 51 -4.54 12.55 -12.24
N PHE A 52 -3.37 13.15 -12.42
CA PHE A 52 -2.19 12.74 -11.64
C PHE A 52 -2.49 12.90 -10.15
N GLU A 53 -3.08 14.02 -9.74
CA GLU A 53 -3.37 14.31 -8.33
C GLU A 53 -4.40 13.35 -7.74
N ASN A 54 -5.53 13.14 -8.41
CA ASN A 54 -6.61 12.32 -7.84
C ASN A 54 -6.40 10.82 -8.01
N THR A 55 -5.35 10.42 -8.69
CA THR A 55 -5.04 9.00 -8.93
C THR A 55 -3.68 8.64 -8.35
N LEU A 56 -2.59 9.18 -8.89
CA LEU A 56 -1.24 8.82 -8.46
C LEU A 56 -0.89 9.38 -7.07
N VAL A 57 -1.17 10.66 -6.83
CA VAL A 57 -0.88 11.30 -5.53
C VAL A 57 -1.73 10.67 -4.43
N GLU A 58 -3.02 10.46 -4.69
CA GLU A 58 -3.91 9.84 -3.71
C GLU A 58 -3.50 8.40 -3.42
N LEU A 59 -3.09 7.66 -4.45
CA LEU A 59 -2.59 6.28 -4.29
C LEU A 59 -1.36 6.25 -3.38
N GLU A 60 -0.42 7.17 -3.56
CA GLU A 60 0.78 7.28 -2.73
C GLU A 60 0.46 7.62 -1.27
N ARG A 61 -0.66 8.30 -1.03
CA ARG A 61 -1.10 8.65 0.32
C ARG A 61 -1.81 7.52 1.05
N THR A 62 -2.17 6.44 0.35
CA THR A 62 -2.85 5.32 0.99
C THR A 62 -1.90 4.51 1.86
N GLY A 63 -2.45 3.83 2.85
CA GLY A 63 -1.70 2.85 3.63
C GLY A 63 -0.73 3.43 4.64
N LYS A 64 -0.97 4.63 5.16
CA LYS A 64 -0.10 5.25 6.17
C LYS A 64 0.03 4.40 7.43
N THR A 65 -1.09 3.91 7.95
CA THR A 65 -1.10 3.06 9.14
C THR A 65 -0.33 1.76 8.88
N LEU A 66 -0.59 1.13 7.74
CA LEU A 66 0.10 -0.11 7.36
C LEU A 66 1.60 0.11 7.21
N SER A 67 2.02 1.21 6.60
CA SER A 67 3.44 1.55 6.43
C SER A 67 4.13 1.74 7.77
N LYS A 68 3.49 2.44 8.71
CA LYS A 68 4.03 2.65 10.06
C LYS A 68 4.30 1.30 10.75
N VAL A 69 3.31 0.42 10.73
CA VAL A 69 3.39 -0.89 11.38
C VAL A 69 4.48 -1.74 10.71
N ALA A 70 4.47 -1.79 9.39
CA ALA A 70 5.41 -2.62 8.62
C ALA A 70 6.85 -2.16 8.85
N ASP A 71 7.11 -0.86 8.82
CA ASP A 71 8.44 -0.32 9.03
C ASP A 71 8.99 -0.67 10.40
N VAL A 72 8.19 -0.49 11.45
CA VAL A 72 8.60 -0.81 12.82
C VAL A 72 8.81 -2.32 12.98
N PHE A 73 7.82 -3.11 12.53
CA PHE A 73 7.84 -4.56 12.71
C PHE A 73 9.05 -5.20 12.01
N PHE A 74 9.25 -4.89 10.73
CA PHE A 74 10.32 -5.54 9.96
C PHE A 74 11.71 -5.04 10.37
N ASN A 75 11.83 -3.81 10.84
CA ASN A 75 13.08 -3.31 11.43
C ASN A 75 13.44 -4.10 12.70
N LEU A 76 12.47 -4.28 13.60
CA LEU A 76 12.71 -5.03 14.83
C LEU A 76 12.96 -6.51 14.56
N LEU A 77 12.24 -7.09 13.59
CA LEU A 77 12.41 -8.48 13.21
C LEU A 77 13.85 -8.77 12.72
N SER A 78 14.43 -7.83 11.95
CA SER A 78 15.78 -8.02 11.41
C SER A 78 16.86 -7.83 12.46
N SER A 79 16.62 -7.05 13.51
CA SER A 79 17.63 -6.73 14.52
C SER A 79 17.42 -7.43 15.87
N ASN A 80 16.21 -7.88 16.20
CA ASN A 80 15.90 -8.44 17.51
C ASN A 80 14.71 -9.41 17.41
N THR A 81 14.92 -10.53 16.73
CA THR A 81 13.87 -11.53 16.51
C THR A 81 13.68 -12.44 17.72
N ASN A 82 12.46 -12.95 17.89
CA ASN A 82 12.10 -13.99 18.86
C ASN A 82 10.98 -14.85 18.28
N GLU A 83 10.60 -15.92 19.00
CA GLU A 83 9.57 -16.85 18.53
C GLU A 83 8.23 -16.18 18.22
N LEU A 84 7.81 -15.24 19.06
CA LEU A 84 6.54 -14.54 18.87
C LEU A 84 6.59 -13.65 17.62
N MET A 85 7.70 -12.93 17.42
CA MET A 85 7.90 -12.10 16.22
C MET A 85 7.92 -12.98 14.96
N ASP A 86 8.55 -14.14 15.01
CA ASP A 86 8.58 -15.08 13.89
C ASP A 86 7.18 -15.61 13.57
N LYS A 87 6.37 -15.90 14.58
CA LYS A 87 4.98 -16.33 14.38
C LYS A 87 4.14 -15.24 13.72
N ILE A 88 4.30 -14.01 14.19
CA ILE A 88 3.58 -12.86 13.60
C ILE A 88 3.98 -12.70 12.14
N ALA A 89 5.28 -12.77 11.85
CA ALA A 89 5.77 -12.67 10.46
C ALA A 89 5.17 -13.76 9.58
N ALA A 90 5.11 -15.00 10.09
CA ALA A 90 4.54 -16.13 9.35
C ALA A 90 3.04 -15.96 9.08
N GLU A 91 2.31 -15.33 10.00
CA GLU A 91 0.88 -15.07 9.83
C GLU A 91 0.61 -13.87 8.92
N VAL A 92 1.40 -12.80 9.06
CA VAL A 92 1.13 -11.55 8.34
C VAL A 92 1.62 -11.59 6.90
N SER A 93 2.71 -12.31 6.61
CA SER A 93 3.30 -12.31 5.27
C SER A 93 2.34 -12.77 4.17
N PRO A 94 1.59 -13.90 4.33
CA PRO A 94 0.59 -14.27 3.32
C PRO A 94 -0.54 -13.23 3.21
N LYS A 95 -0.93 -12.62 4.33
CA LYS A 95 -1.97 -11.58 4.33
C LYS A 95 -1.51 -10.33 3.59
N LEU A 96 -0.26 -9.93 3.78
CA LEU A 96 0.33 -8.79 3.07
C LEU A 96 0.42 -9.07 1.56
N SER A 97 0.79 -10.29 1.18
CA SER A 97 0.83 -10.69 -0.22
C SER A 97 -0.55 -10.64 -0.86
N ALA A 98 -1.56 -11.19 -0.19
CA ALA A 98 -2.94 -11.15 -0.66
C ALA A 98 -3.46 -9.71 -0.76
N HIS A 99 -3.09 -8.87 0.21
CA HIS A 99 -3.45 -7.45 0.20
C HIS A 99 -2.84 -6.71 -0.99
N SER A 100 -1.55 -6.93 -1.25
CA SER A 100 -0.87 -6.34 -2.41
C SER A 100 -1.50 -6.79 -3.71
N ASP A 101 -1.84 -8.08 -3.81
CA ASP A 101 -2.49 -8.63 -5.00
C ASP A 101 -3.88 -8.02 -5.21
N ALA A 102 -4.64 -7.84 -4.13
CA ALA A 102 -5.96 -7.22 -4.21
C ALA A 102 -5.89 -5.80 -4.78
N ILE A 103 -4.83 -5.05 -4.45
CA ILE A 103 -4.61 -3.72 -5.01
C ILE A 103 -4.12 -3.82 -6.45
N SER A 104 -3.10 -4.65 -6.71
CA SER A 104 -2.45 -4.76 -8.01
C SER A 104 -3.37 -5.33 -9.09
N LEU A 105 -4.39 -6.10 -8.71
CA LEU A 105 -5.35 -6.70 -9.63
C LEU A 105 -6.69 -5.95 -9.66
N ASN A 106 -6.77 -4.78 -9.03
CA ASN A 106 -7.96 -3.94 -9.05
C ASN A 106 -8.08 -3.24 -10.40
N LYS A 107 -8.96 -3.74 -11.24
CA LYS A 107 -9.11 -3.24 -12.61
C LYS A 107 -9.60 -1.79 -12.66
N LYS A 108 -10.51 -1.40 -11.79
CA LYS A 108 -11.01 -0.02 -11.75
C LYS A 108 -9.89 0.96 -11.43
N LEU A 109 -9.04 0.60 -10.47
CA LEU A 109 -7.88 1.41 -10.14
C LEU A 109 -6.90 1.45 -11.31
N PHE A 110 -6.63 0.31 -11.93
CA PHE A 110 -5.76 0.24 -13.10
C PHE A 110 -6.29 1.11 -14.25
N ASP A 111 -7.58 1.08 -14.51
CA ASP A 111 -8.17 1.89 -15.59
C ASP A 111 -7.89 3.38 -15.39
N ARG A 112 -7.94 3.86 -14.16
CA ARG A 112 -7.59 5.25 -13.84
C ARG A 112 -6.11 5.53 -14.02
N VAL A 113 -5.25 4.64 -13.54
CA VAL A 113 -3.79 4.76 -13.73
C VAL A 113 -3.44 4.73 -15.21
N HIS A 114 -4.07 3.84 -15.97
CA HIS A 114 -3.87 3.73 -17.42
C HIS A 114 -4.28 5.00 -18.15
N ALA A 115 -5.40 5.61 -17.76
CA ALA A 115 -5.85 6.88 -18.35
C ALA A 115 -4.81 7.99 -18.14
N VAL A 116 -4.24 8.08 -16.93
CA VAL A 116 -3.17 9.04 -16.63
C VAL A 116 -1.91 8.72 -17.45
N TYR A 117 -1.56 7.44 -17.53
CA TYR A 117 -0.40 6.99 -18.30
C TYR A 117 -0.52 7.38 -19.79
N GLU A 118 -1.70 7.18 -20.39
CA GLU A 118 -1.91 7.55 -21.79
C GLU A 118 -1.77 9.04 -22.06
N GLN A 119 -2.07 9.88 -21.05
CA GLN A 119 -2.01 11.33 -21.15
C GLN A 119 -0.72 11.93 -20.60
N ARG A 120 0.22 11.11 -20.16
CA ARG A 120 1.40 11.57 -19.40
C ARG A 120 2.23 12.64 -20.11
N ASN A 121 2.34 12.57 -21.41
CA ASN A 121 3.11 13.54 -22.19
C ASN A 121 2.39 14.89 -22.33
N GLU A 122 1.10 14.94 -22.04
CA GLU A 122 0.28 16.13 -22.17
C GLU A 122 0.04 16.84 -20.82
N LEU A 123 0.43 16.19 -19.71
CA LEU A 123 0.13 16.68 -18.36
C LEU A 123 1.19 17.60 -17.79
N GLY A 124 2.31 17.80 -18.50
CA GLY A 124 3.40 18.64 -18.02
C GLY A 124 4.08 18.12 -16.76
N LEU A 125 4.20 16.81 -16.63
CA LEU A 125 4.76 16.17 -15.44
C LEU A 125 6.27 16.37 -15.36
N SER A 126 6.79 16.47 -14.12
CA SER A 126 8.24 16.46 -13.88
C SER A 126 8.80 15.07 -14.21
N THR A 127 10.13 14.97 -14.29
CA THR A 127 10.80 13.68 -14.51
C THR A 127 10.43 12.65 -13.46
N GLU A 128 10.37 13.07 -12.19
CA GLU A 128 9.99 12.19 -11.08
C GLU A 128 8.53 11.75 -11.17
N GLN A 129 7.64 12.68 -11.50
CA GLN A 129 6.21 12.39 -11.67
C GLN A 129 5.99 11.45 -12.85
N MET A 130 6.69 11.68 -13.95
CA MET A 130 6.64 10.81 -15.13
C MET A 130 7.06 9.39 -14.77
N ARG A 131 8.16 9.26 -14.00
CA ARG A 131 8.65 7.97 -13.55
C ARG A 131 7.61 7.26 -12.68
N LEU A 132 6.98 7.98 -11.74
CA LEU A 132 5.94 7.41 -10.87
C LEU A 132 4.80 6.83 -11.71
N VAL A 133 4.32 7.57 -12.68
CA VAL A 133 3.24 7.10 -13.58
C VAL A 133 3.67 5.83 -14.32
N GLU A 134 4.85 5.85 -14.92
CA GLU A 134 5.35 4.71 -15.70
C GLU A 134 5.58 3.47 -14.85
N GLU A 135 6.22 3.64 -13.68
CA GLU A 135 6.50 2.52 -12.77
C GLU A 135 5.22 1.93 -12.18
N THR A 136 4.25 2.78 -11.81
CA THR A 136 2.97 2.33 -11.28
C THR A 136 2.20 1.54 -12.35
N HIS A 137 2.12 2.07 -13.55
CA HIS A 137 1.46 1.40 -14.67
C HIS A 137 2.10 0.05 -14.97
N LYS A 138 3.44 0.03 -15.03
CA LYS A 138 4.22 -1.19 -15.27
C LYS A 138 3.98 -2.25 -14.20
N GLY A 139 3.87 -1.82 -12.93
CA GLY A 139 3.58 -2.73 -11.82
C GLY A 139 2.24 -3.43 -11.97
N PHE A 140 1.20 -2.70 -12.39
CA PHE A 140 -0.11 -3.29 -12.66
C PHE A 140 -0.05 -4.30 -13.80
N ILE A 141 0.64 -3.96 -14.89
CA ILE A 141 0.78 -4.85 -16.04
C ILE A 141 1.49 -6.15 -15.64
N ARG A 142 2.57 -6.06 -14.86
CA ARG A 142 3.32 -7.23 -14.37
C ARG A 142 2.48 -8.12 -13.47
N SER A 143 1.55 -7.53 -12.73
CA SER A 143 0.66 -8.29 -11.84
C SER A 143 -0.45 -9.03 -12.60
N GLY A 144 -0.62 -8.74 -13.89
CA GLY A 144 -1.60 -9.43 -14.72
C GLY A 144 -3.00 -8.87 -14.67
N VAL A 145 -3.16 -7.58 -14.30
CA VAL A 145 -4.46 -6.92 -14.17
C VAL A 145 -5.27 -6.94 -15.47
N GLN A 146 -4.60 -7.02 -16.62
CA GLN A 146 -5.22 -7.07 -17.93
C GLN A 146 -5.62 -8.48 -18.37
N LEU A 147 -5.22 -9.50 -17.62
CA LEU A 147 -5.55 -10.88 -17.93
C LEU A 147 -7.01 -11.19 -17.57
N ASP A 148 -7.61 -12.16 -18.25
CA ASP A 148 -8.92 -12.66 -17.86
C ASP A 148 -8.79 -13.51 -16.58
N LYS A 149 -9.93 -13.81 -15.95
CA LYS A 149 -9.92 -14.58 -14.70
C LYS A 149 -9.18 -15.91 -14.78
N PRO A 150 -9.39 -16.76 -15.82
CA PRO A 150 -8.67 -18.01 -15.90
C PRO A 150 -7.15 -17.82 -16.00
N SER A 151 -6.70 -16.76 -16.68
CA SER A 151 -5.27 -16.48 -16.79
C SER A 151 -4.70 -15.94 -15.48
N MET A 152 -5.48 -15.12 -14.76
CA MET A 152 -5.07 -14.61 -13.45
C MET A 152 -4.91 -15.72 -12.42
N GLU A 153 -5.76 -16.74 -12.45
CA GLU A 153 -5.70 -17.86 -11.51
C GLU A 153 -4.44 -18.71 -11.71
N LYS A 154 -3.77 -18.57 -12.84
CA LYS A 154 -2.53 -19.30 -13.12
C LYS A 154 -1.27 -18.54 -12.68
N LEU A 155 -1.39 -17.33 -12.22
CA LEU A 155 -0.26 -16.51 -11.77
C LEU A 155 0.32 -16.95 -10.39
#